data_eff65606ffd6ffafda8df4885d5d5f96
#
_entry.id   eff65606ffd6ffafda8df4885d5d5f96
#
_cell.length_a   1.000
_cell.length_b   1.000
_cell.length_c   1.000
_cell.angle_alpha   90.00
_cell.angle_beta   90.00
_cell.angle_gamma   90.00
#
_symmetry.space_group_name_H-M   'P 1'
#
loop_
_entity.id
_entity.type
_entity.pdbx_description
1 polymer ?
#
loop_
_entity_poly.entity_id
_entity_poly.type
_entity_poly.pdbx_seq_one_letter_code
_entity_poly.pdbx_strand_id
1 'polypeptide(L)'
;MKPATFDYLAPHTVPEALDALADSGRKTRVLAGGQSLILEMHLHRIHPELVVDINRITELDTLSVADHTLRVGALVRHRAFEQEHAVPGPLGSLFSRAVVNIAHPPIRARGTMVGSLAWAHPASEWCALAVALDADVELHDTNGVRQVAARDYFRGAMRTARRPCELITSVRFPLLDDDTGVGFIEHRRTHFCFAQVAVAVALTVRDGVITKTRIGLVNAADRPIRAHAAEQTLIGAEIGAPPAEYRIPEDHPFARAGQVAAEYDAAPVAESYAGVDYKRHAIAILVGRTLCQAAADERSRTTTSGGAR
;
A
#
# COMPACT_ATOMS: atom_id res chain seq x y z
N MET A 1 4.78 25.07 -13.70
CA MET A 1 4.08 26.38 -13.90
C MET A 1 3.64 26.90 -12.55
N LYS A 2 3.37 28.22 -12.40
CA LYS A 2 2.86 28.76 -11.13
C LYS A 2 1.40 28.32 -10.96
N PRO A 3 0.97 27.78 -9.80
CA PRO A 3 -0.42 27.41 -9.59
C PRO A 3 -1.33 28.64 -9.55
N ALA A 4 -2.66 28.41 -9.71
CA ALA A 4 -3.66 29.46 -9.45
C ALA A 4 -3.53 29.96 -7.99
N THR A 5 -4.03 31.13 -7.73
CA THR A 5 -4.05 31.71 -6.37
C THR A 5 -4.96 30.89 -5.46
N PHE A 6 -4.58 30.70 -4.22
CA PHE A 6 -5.34 30.00 -3.19
C PHE A 6 -5.04 30.63 -1.82
N ASP A 7 -5.96 30.49 -0.89
CA ASP A 7 -5.73 30.81 0.51
C ASP A 7 -5.00 29.64 1.18
N TYR A 8 -4.19 29.96 2.19
CA TYR A 8 -3.39 29.00 2.92
C TYR A 8 -3.67 29.10 4.43
N LEU A 9 -3.94 27.97 5.05
CA LEU A 9 -4.13 27.82 6.49
C LEU A 9 -3.23 26.70 7.01
N ALA A 10 -2.54 26.93 8.11
CA ALA A 10 -1.68 25.95 8.76
C ALA A 10 -2.12 25.76 10.23
N PRO A 11 -3.14 24.93 10.48
CA PRO A 11 -3.66 24.66 11.84
C PRO A 11 -2.62 23.92 12.68
N HIS A 12 -2.75 24.04 14.00
CA HIS A 12 -1.91 23.37 14.98
C HIS A 12 -2.58 22.16 15.62
N THR A 13 -3.89 22.00 15.44
CA THR A 13 -4.69 20.93 16.03
C THR A 13 -5.59 20.27 14.98
N VAL A 14 -5.99 19.01 15.23
CA VAL A 14 -6.97 18.32 14.39
C VAL A 14 -8.31 19.06 14.34
N PRO A 15 -8.91 19.53 15.47
CA PRO A 15 -10.14 20.31 15.42
C PRO A 15 -10.08 21.54 14.51
N GLU A 16 -9.02 22.34 14.59
CA GLU A 16 -8.85 23.52 13.69
C GLU A 16 -8.82 23.12 12.21
N ALA A 17 -8.17 21.98 11.89
CA ALA A 17 -8.16 21.46 10.51
C ALA A 17 -9.55 21.00 10.07
N LEU A 18 -10.31 20.35 10.96
CA LEU A 18 -11.67 19.87 10.67
C LEU A 18 -12.65 21.05 10.47
N ASP A 19 -12.55 22.09 11.27
CA ASP A 19 -13.34 23.31 11.10
C ASP A 19 -13.11 23.95 9.72
N ALA A 20 -11.84 24.00 9.27
CA ALA A 20 -11.51 24.49 7.93
C ALA A 20 -12.03 23.59 6.79
N LEU A 21 -12.14 22.27 7.03
CA LEU A 21 -12.67 21.31 6.07
C LEU A 21 -14.21 21.27 6.05
N ALA A 22 -14.86 21.67 7.16
CA ALA A 22 -16.32 21.69 7.26
C ALA A 22 -16.97 22.80 6.42
N ASP A 23 -16.20 23.83 6.00
CA ASP A 23 -16.68 24.88 5.09
C ASP A 23 -16.95 24.30 3.71
N SER A 24 -18.18 23.86 3.46
CA SER A 24 -18.62 23.24 2.22
C SER A 24 -18.69 24.20 1.02
N GLY A 25 -18.58 25.52 1.27
CA GLY A 25 -18.62 26.56 0.23
C GLY A 25 -17.31 26.68 -0.56
N ARG A 26 -16.23 26.07 -0.06
CA ARG A 26 -14.88 26.22 -0.68
C ARG A 26 -14.32 24.90 -1.17
N LYS A 27 -13.59 24.96 -2.29
CA LYS A 27 -12.82 23.82 -2.81
C LYS A 27 -11.54 23.65 -1.98
N THR A 28 -11.62 22.99 -0.86
CA THR A 28 -10.53 22.80 0.09
C THR A 28 -9.72 21.53 -0.23
N ARG A 29 -8.39 21.61 -0.06
CA ARG A 29 -7.47 20.48 -0.15
C ARG A 29 -6.55 20.44 1.05
N VAL A 30 -6.25 19.21 1.52
CA VAL A 30 -5.30 18.97 2.61
C VAL A 30 -3.88 18.83 2.04
N LEU A 31 -2.95 19.53 2.63
CA LEU A 31 -1.51 19.43 2.34
C LEU A 31 -0.81 18.68 3.48
N ALA A 32 -0.29 17.49 3.19
CA ALA A 32 0.63 16.75 4.04
C ALA A 32 2.05 16.77 3.42
N GLY A 33 2.47 15.72 2.75
CA GLY A 33 3.77 15.65 2.07
C GLY A 33 3.90 16.52 0.81
N GLY A 34 2.80 16.88 0.17
CA GLY A 34 2.75 17.73 -1.02
C GLY A 34 3.15 17.07 -2.33
N GLN A 35 3.57 15.80 -2.32
CA GLN A 35 4.20 15.14 -3.48
C GLN A 35 3.22 14.79 -4.61
N SER A 36 1.93 14.75 -4.33
CA SER A 36 0.88 14.64 -5.35
C SER A 36 0.15 15.97 -5.53
N LEU A 37 -0.35 16.58 -4.45
CA LEU A 37 -1.16 17.79 -4.49
C LEU A 37 -0.48 18.95 -5.23
N ILE A 38 0.76 19.27 -4.86
CA ILE A 38 1.48 20.41 -5.45
C ILE A 38 1.76 20.17 -6.94
N LEU A 39 2.07 18.92 -7.33
CA LEU A 39 2.25 18.58 -8.75
C LEU A 39 0.97 18.84 -9.56
N GLU A 40 -0.18 18.38 -9.06
CA GLU A 40 -1.47 18.57 -9.74
C GLU A 40 -1.87 20.05 -9.82
N MET A 41 -1.53 20.85 -8.80
CA MET A 41 -1.72 22.30 -8.83
C MET A 41 -0.81 22.97 -9.88
N HIS A 42 0.48 22.57 -9.97
CA HIS A 42 1.41 23.09 -10.99
C HIS A 42 1.03 22.69 -12.41
N LEU A 43 0.42 21.52 -12.60
CA LEU A 43 -0.10 21.05 -13.88
C LEU A 43 -1.49 21.63 -14.21
N HIS A 44 -2.03 22.49 -13.36
CA HIS A 44 -3.37 23.07 -13.47
C HIS A 44 -4.50 22.04 -13.64
N ARG A 45 -4.33 20.85 -13.03
CA ARG A 45 -5.37 19.81 -13.02
C ARG A 45 -6.36 20.01 -11.89
N ILE A 46 -5.93 20.65 -10.81
CA ILE A 46 -6.77 21.02 -9.67
C ILE A 46 -6.52 22.48 -9.29
N HIS A 47 -7.58 23.14 -8.83
CA HIS A 47 -7.57 24.55 -8.45
C HIS A 47 -8.29 24.67 -7.09
N PRO A 48 -7.59 24.40 -5.98
CA PRO A 48 -8.18 24.62 -4.65
C PRO A 48 -8.32 26.11 -4.38
N GLU A 49 -9.35 26.48 -3.64
CA GLU A 49 -9.54 27.84 -3.11
C GLU A 49 -8.87 27.99 -1.74
N LEU A 50 -8.79 26.87 -0.99
CA LEU A 50 -8.08 26.79 0.30
C LEU A 50 -7.19 25.57 0.34
N VAL A 51 -5.96 25.74 0.81
CA VAL A 51 -5.04 24.66 1.16
C VAL A 51 -4.86 24.65 2.68
N VAL A 52 -5.23 23.54 3.31
CA VAL A 52 -5.06 23.30 4.75
C VAL A 52 -3.81 22.44 4.95
N ASP A 53 -2.76 23.08 5.44
CA ASP A 53 -1.47 22.43 5.70
C ASP A 53 -1.43 21.84 7.11
N ILE A 54 -1.49 20.50 7.19
CA ILE A 54 -1.51 19.78 8.47
C ILE A 54 -0.13 19.51 9.07
N ASN A 55 0.96 19.99 8.46
CA ASN A 55 2.32 19.69 8.90
C ASN A 55 2.68 20.24 10.30
N ARG A 56 1.87 21.12 10.86
CA ARG A 56 2.06 21.64 12.23
C ARG A 56 1.29 20.84 13.30
N ILE A 57 0.46 19.88 12.89
CA ILE A 57 -0.30 19.02 13.79
C ILE A 57 0.56 17.82 14.18
N THR A 58 1.41 17.98 15.19
CA THR A 58 2.44 16.99 15.57
C THR A 58 1.87 15.66 16.01
N GLU A 59 0.66 15.62 16.55
CA GLU A 59 -0.03 14.38 16.91
C GLU A 59 -0.33 13.44 15.71
N LEU A 60 -0.29 13.97 14.49
CA LEU A 60 -0.45 13.17 13.25
C LEU A 60 0.86 12.53 12.78
N ASP A 61 2.01 12.86 13.38
CA ASP A 61 3.32 12.24 13.06
C ASP A 61 3.66 11.18 14.10
N THR A 62 2.78 10.18 14.24
CA THR A 62 2.93 9.08 15.20
C THR A 62 2.95 7.72 14.52
N LEU A 63 3.94 6.91 14.89
CA LEU A 63 4.07 5.51 14.50
C LEU A 63 4.07 4.68 15.79
N SER A 64 3.04 3.89 16.02
CA SER A 64 2.89 3.16 17.27
C SER A 64 2.28 1.77 17.07
N VAL A 65 2.65 0.85 17.95
CA VAL A 65 2.09 -0.50 17.99
C VAL A 65 1.36 -0.70 19.32
N ALA A 66 0.12 -1.12 19.24
CA ALA A 66 -0.70 -1.52 20.38
C ALA A 66 -1.67 -2.62 19.95
N ASP A 67 -1.95 -3.58 20.82
CA ASP A 67 -2.94 -4.65 20.60
C ASP A 67 -2.78 -5.36 19.24
N HIS A 68 -1.56 -5.80 18.92
CA HIS A 68 -1.21 -6.42 17.62
C HIS A 68 -1.54 -5.57 16.38
N THR A 69 -1.65 -4.26 16.54
CA THR A 69 -1.97 -3.33 15.47
C THR A 69 -0.93 -2.23 15.38
N LEU A 70 -0.42 -1.99 14.17
CA LEU A 70 0.40 -0.83 13.84
C LEU A 70 -0.53 0.34 13.47
N ARG A 71 -0.39 1.47 14.15
CA ARG A 71 -1.03 2.73 13.79
C ARG A 71 -0.02 3.65 13.12
N VAL A 72 -0.35 4.12 11.91
CA VAL A 72 0.46 5.05 11.12
C VAL A 72 -0.31 6.36 10.97
N GLY A 73 0.18 7.42 11.57
CA GLY A 73 -0.42 8.76 11.50
C GLY A 73 -0.24 9.43 10.13
N ALA A 74 -1.08 10.42 9.85
CA ALA A 74 -1.17 11.08 8.54
C ALA A 74 0.13 11.74 8.06
N LEU A 75 1.03 12.12 8.98
CA LEU A 75 2.29 12.79 8.68
C LEU A 75 3.52 11.87 8.66
N VAL A 76 3.39 10.59 9.01
CA VAL A 76 4.50 9.63 8.96
C VAL A 76 5.03 9.53 7.53
N ARG A 77 6.30 9.89 7.36
CA ARG A 77 6.96 9.97 6.05
C ARG A 77 7.29 8.58 5.52
N HIS A 78 7.32 8.43 4.18
CA HIS A 78 7.74 7.18 3.55
C HIS A 78 9.10 6.72 4.07
N ARG A 79 10.07 7.63 4.24
CA ARG A 79 11.42 7.30 4.72
C ARG A 79 11.46 6.61 6.10
N ALA A 80 10.41 6.77 6.93
CA ALA A 80 10.34 6.09 8.22
C ALA A 80 10.33 4.56 8.06
N PHE A 81 9.86 4.04 6.93
CA PHE A 81 9.77 2.63 6.63
C PHE A 81 10.98 2.06 5.86
N GLU A 82 12.01 2.88 5.57
CA GLU A 82 13.25 2.40 4.93
C GLU A 82 14.07 1.52 5.87
N GLN A 83 13.86 1.65 7.18
CA GLN A 83 14.48 0.82 8.20
C GLN A 83 13.56 -0.33 8.58
N GLU A 84 14.02 -1.57 8.41
CA GLU A 84 13.22 -2.78 8.66
C GLU A 84 12.70 -2.87 10.11
N HIS A 85 13.49 -2.38 11.06
CA HIS A 85 13.14 -2.36 12.49
C HIS A 85 12.18 -1.23 12.91
N ALA A 86 11.83 -0.29 11.99
CA ALA A 86 10.87 0.77 12.30
C ALA A 86 9.47 0.24 12.59
N VAL A 87 9.15 -0.94 12.05
CA VAL A 87 7.93 -1.69 12.32
C VAL A 87 8.34 -3.12 12.70
N PRO A 88 7.77 -3.71 13.75
CA PRO A 88 8.19 -5.04 14.20
C PRO A 88 7.77 -6.16 13.25
N GLY A 89 8.54 -7.23 13.24
CA GLY A 89 8.23 -8.51 12.61
C GLY A 89 8.14 -8.45 11.07
N PRO A 90 7.45 -9.42 10.47
CA PRO A 90 7.34 -9.55 9.02
C PRO A 90 6.71 -8.33 8.33
N LEU A 91 5.82 -7.60 9.03
CA LEU A 91 5.22 -6.38 8.49
C LEU A 91 6.27 -5.31 8.20
N GLY A 92 7.26 -5.13 9.08
CA GLY A 92 8.39 -4.21 8.88
C GLY A 92 9.24 -4.60 7.68
N SER A 93 9.56 -5.89 7.56
CA SER A 93 10.29 -6.43 6.41
C SER A 93 9.54 -6.20 5.08
N LEU A 94 8.22 -6.37 5.07
CA LEU A 94 7.41 -6.11 3.88
C LEU A 94 7.40 -4.62 3.52
N PHE A 95 7.23 -3.75 4.51
CA PHE A 95 7.21 -2.30 4.30
C PHE A 95 8.55 -1.77 3.82
N SER A 96 9.67 -2.25 4.37
CA SER A 96 11.02 -1.85 3.93
C SER A 96 11.33 -2.29 2.50
N ARG A 97 10.86 -3.48 2.09
CA ARG A 97 10.97 -3.96 0.69
C ARG A 97 10.13 -3.14 -0.28
N ALA A 98 8.95 -2.69 0.15
CA ALA A 98 8.05 -1.90 -0.70
C ALA A 98 8.51 -0.45 -0.84
N VAL A 99 8.87 0.21 0.27
CA VAL A 99 9.12 1.65 0.30
C VAL A 99 10.28 2.11 -0.57
N VAL A 100 11.32 1.28 -0.74
CA VAL A 100 12.48 1.61 -1.57
C VAL A 100 12.13 1.74 -3.06
N ASN A 101 10.99 1.20 -3.47
CA ASN A 101 10.44 1.32 -4.80
C ASN A 101 9.65 2.62 -5.00
N ILE A 102 9.21 3.26 -3.93
CA ILE A 102 8.43 4.50 -4.00
C ILE A 102 9.33 5.68 -4.35
N ALA A 103 9.24 6.15 -5.59
CA ALA A 103 9.86 7.37 -6.06
C ALA A 103 11.34 7.56 -5.62
N HIS A 104 11.80 8.80 -5.49
CA HIS A 104 13.17 9.18 -5.12
C HIS A 104 13.29 9.47 -3.62
N PRO A 105 14.49 9.34 -3.01
CA PRO A 105 14.70 9.68 -1.60
C PRO A 105 14.19 11.07 -1.18
N PRO A 106 14.37 12.16 -1.96
CA PRO A 106 13.78 13.46 -1.61
C PRO A 106 12.26 13.46 -1.53
N ILE A 107 11.59 12.65 -2.39
CA ILE A 107 10.13 12.49 -2.35
C ILE A 107 9.74 11.70 -1.10
N ARG A 108 10.45 10.61 -0.77
CA ARG A 108 10.19 9.81 0.44
C ARG A 108 10.44 10.59 1.73
N ALA A 109 11.33 11.56 1.72
CA ALA A 109 11.56 12.47 2.86
C ALA A 109 10.38 13.41 3.14
N ARG A 110 9.49 13.64 2.17
CA ARG A 110 8.34 14.55 2.27
C ARG A 110 7.01 13.83 2.20
N GLY A 111 6.83 12.91 1.24
CA GLY A 111 5.61 12.14 1.05
C GLY A 111 5.27 11.30 2.27
N THR A 112 3.97 11.03 2.48
CA THR A 112 3.45 10.26 3.62
C THR A 112 2.68 9.03 3.14
N MET A 113 2.68 7.96 3.93
CA MET A 113 1.89 6.76 3.63
C MET A 113 0.41 7.13 3.46
N VAL A 114 -0.16 7.84 4.42
CA VAL A 114 -1.57 8.26 4.39
C VAL A 114 -1.85 9.20 3.21
N GLY A 115 -0.90 10.04 2.82
CA GLY A 115 -1.00 10.89 1.62
C GLY A 115 -1.17 10.06 0.34
N SER A 116 -0.49 8.90 0.25
CA SER A 116 -0.68 7.96 -0.88
C SER A 116 -2.07 7.34 -0.86
N LEU A 117 -2.59 6.96 0.32
CA LEU A 117 -3.96 6.45 0.45
C LEU A 117 -5.00 7.52 0.07
N ALA A 118 -4.77 8.77 0.49
CA ALA A 118 -5.65 9.89 0.13
C ALA A 118 -5.68 10.17 -1.38
N TRP A 119 -4.54 10.01 -2.05
CA TRP A 119 -4.40 10.18 -3.49
C TRP A 119 -5.01 9.02 -4.27
N ALA A 120 -4.93 7.79 -3.72
CA ALA A 120 -5.52 6.57 -4.27
C ALA A 120 -5.12 6.28 -5.73
N HIS A 121 -3.85 6.48 -6.07
CA HIS A 121 -3.35 6.12 -7.40
C HIS A 121 -3.29 4.59 -7.54
N PRO A 122 -3.77 3.99 -8.66
CA PRO A 122 -3.75 2.52 -8.85
C PRO A 122 -2.36 1.88 -8.73
N ALA A 123 -1.32 2.61 -9.13
CA ALA A 123 0.07 2.18 -9.04
C ALA A 123 0.75 2.57 -7.70
N SER A 124 -0.03 2.80 -6.64
CA SER A 124 0.53 3.06 -5.31
C SER A 124 0.70 1.77 -4.52
N GLU A 125 1.92 1.50 -4.10
CA GLU A 125 2.34 0.35 -3.31
C GLU A 125 1.60 0.32 -1.98
N TRP A 126 1.51 1.47 -1.28
CA TRP A 126 0.80 1.57 0.01
C TRP A 126 -0.69 1.26 -0.09
N CYS A 127 -1.33 1.65 -1.19
CA CYS A 127 -2.74 1.36 -1.39
C CYS A 127 -2.99 -0.14 -1.55
N ALA A 128 -2.15 -0.84 -2.31
CA ALA A 128 -2.25 -2.29 -2.47
C ALA A 128 -1.92 -3.04 -1.17
N LEU A 129 -0.89 -2.61 -0.43
CA LEU A 129 -0.56 -3.15 0.88
C LEU A 129 -1.71 -2.96 1.88
N ALA A 130 -2.36 -1.79 1.88
CA ALA A 130 -3.49 -1.55 2.77
C ALA A 130 -4.66 -2.52 2.49
N VAL A 131 -4.97 -2.78 1.22
CA VAL A 131 -6.03 -3.73 0.83
C VAL A 131 -5.62 -5.18 1.12
N ALA A 132 -4.39 -5.57 0.78
CA ALA A 132 -3.91 -6.94 0.97
C ALA A 132 -3.82 -7.35 2.44
N LEU A 133 -3.46 -6.41 3.30
CA LEU A 133 -3.22 -6.64 4.72
C LEU A 133 -4.43 -6.33 5.61
N ASP A 134 -5.62 -6.11 5.01
CA ASP A 134 -6.86 -5.80 5.72
C ASP A 134 -6.72 -4.56 6.65
N ALA A 135 -6.08 -3.50 6.16
CA ALA A 135 -5.92 -2.27 6.93
C ALA A 135 -7.24 -1.49 7.06
N ASP A 136 -7.34 -0.70 8.11
CA ASP A 136 -8.44 0.22 8.36
C ASP A 136 -7.97 1.68 8.25
N VAL A 137 -8.71 2.51 7.51
CA VAL A 137 -8.47 3.94 7.36
C VAL A 137 -9.36 4.69 8.36
N GLU A 138 -8.74 5.51 9.20
CA GLU A 138 -9.43 6.32 10.20
C GLU A 138 -9.71 7.72 9.66
N LEU A 139 -10.97 8.10 9.65
CA LEU A 139 -11.50 9.34 9.09
C LEU A 139 -12.18 10.14 10.19
N HIS A 140 -11.83 11.41 10.30
CA HIS A 140 -12.41 12.35 11.26
C HIS A 140 -13.13 13.47 10.54
N ASP A 141 -14.30 13.86 11.06
CA ASP A 141 -14.98 15.11 10.76
C ASP A 141 -15.44 15.80 12.07
N THR A 142 -16.11 16.93 11.99
CA THR A 142 -16.62 17.66 13.15
C THR A 142 -17.69 16.90 13.94
N ASN A 143 -18.27 15.83 13.39
CA ASN A 143 -19.28 15.01 14.03
C ASN A 143 -18.71 13.76 14.71
N GLY A 144 -17.43 13.43 14.46
CA GLY A 144 -16.76 12.29 15.09
C GLY A 144 -15.80 11.54 14.20
N VAL A 145 -15.58 10.29 14.55
CA VAL A 145 -14.59 9.40 13.94
C VAL A 145 -15.28 8.18 13.33
N ARG A 146 -14.85 7.79 12.13
CA ARG A 146 -15.25 6.50 11.54
C ARG A 146 -14.04 5.76 10.99
N GLN A 147 -14.12 4.44 10.99
CA GLN A 147 -13.15 3.57 10.35
C GLN A 147 -13.75 2.97 9.08
N VAL A 148 -12.93 2.84 8.04
CA VAL A 148 -13.31 2.24 6.78
C VAL A 148 -12.24 1.23 6.40
N ALA A 149 -12.63 -0.03 6.21
CA ALA A 149 -11.72 -1.06 5.74
C ALA A 149 -11.12 -0.65 4.37
N ALA A 150 -9.83 -0.88 4.18
CA ALA A 150 -9.14 -0.45 2.95
C ALA A 150 -9.81 -1.01 1.68
N ARG A 151 -10.34 -2.23 1.72
CA ARG A 151 -11.09 -2.83 0.60
C ARG A 151 -12.34 -2.02 0.20
N ASP A 152 -12.94 -1.30 1.14
CA ASP A 152 -14.14 -0.49 0.95
C ASP A 152 -13.80 1.00 0.78
N TYR A 153 -12.55 1.38 1.04
CA TYR A 153 -12.08 2.75 0.97
C TYR A 153 -11.79 3.21 -0.46
N PHE A 154 -11.14 2.37 -1.29
CA PHE A 154 -10.80 2.68 -2.67
C PHE A 154 -11.98 2.40 -3.61
N ARG A 155 -12.47 3.43 -4.31
CA ARG A 155 -13.66 3.37 -5.19
C ARG A 155 -13.32 3.39 -6.69
N GLY A 156 -12.05 3.54 -7.05
CA GLY A 156 -11.51 3.63 -8.40
C GLY A 156 -10.27 4.51 -8.43
N ALA A 157 -9.70 4.73 -9.60
CA ALA A 157 -8.50 5.56 -9.77
C ALA A 157 -8.72 6.97 -9.20
N MET A 158 -7.87 7.39 -8.24
CA MET A 158 -7.94 8.65 -7.50
C MET A 158 -9.32 8.94 -6.86
N ARG A 159 -10.07 7.88 -6.53
CA ARG A 159 -11.41 7.98 -5.93
C ARG A 159 -11.48 7.13 -4.67
N THR A 160 -11.90 7.75 -3.57
CA THR A 160 -11.99 7.13 -2.25
C THR A 160 -13.39 7.30 -1.64
N ALA A 161 -13.64 6.60 -0.53
CA ALA A 161 -14.84 6.77 0.28
C ALA A 161 -14.77 7.96 1.25
N ARG A 162 -13.66 8.74 1.27
CA ARG A 162 -13.49 9.94 2.07
C ARG A 162 -14.46 11.04 1.61
N ARG A 163 -15.17 11.63 2.53
CA ARG A 163 -16.01 12.82 2.28
C ARG A 163 -15.13 14.07 2.20
N PRO A 164 -15.57 15.14 1.51
CA PRO A 164 -14.79 16.39 1.42
C PRO A 164 -14.41 16.99 2.78
N CYS A 165 -15.32 16.93 3.76
CA CYS A 165 -15.13 17.46 5.11
C CYS A 165 -14.30 16.56 6.03
N GLU A 166 -13.87 15.38 5.59
CA GLU A 166 -13.13 14.44 6.43
C GLU A 166 -11.61 14.60 6.26
N LEU A 167 -10.90 14.46 7.36
CA LEU A 167 -9.46 14.29 7.43
C LEU A 167 -9.12 12.81 7.69
N ILE A 168 -8.19 12.25 6.93
CA ILE A 168 -7.60 10.96 7.30
C ILE A 168 -6.55 11.25 8.36
N THR A 169 -6.74 10.73 9.56
CA THR A 169 -5.81 10.95 10.67
C THR A 169 -4.80 9.83 10.83
N SER A 170 -5.19 8.60 10.47
CA SER A 170 -4.29 7.45 10.51
C SER A 170 -4.78 6.30 9.61
N VAL A 171 -3.89 5.34 9.41
CA VAL A 171 -4.22 4.00 8.92
C VAL A 171 -3.70 2.97 9.92
N ARG A 172 -4.45 1.87 10.10
CA ARG A 172 -4.12 0.79 11.02
C ARG A 172 -3.90 -0.49 10.23
N PHE A 173 -2.81 -1.19 10.54
CA PHE A 173 -2.47 -2.49 9.95
C PHE A 173 -2.42 -3.55 11.06
N PRO A 174 -3.10 -4.69 10.90
CA PRO A 174 -2.83 -5.84 11.75
C PRO A 174 -1.35 -6.23 11.62
N LEU A 175 -0.67 -6.54 12.72
CA LEU A 175 0.66 -7.15 12.64
C LEU A 175 0.54 -8.53 12.00
N LEU A 176 1.60 -8.93 11.33
CA LEU A 176 1.73 -10.29 10.80
C LEU A 176 2.33 -11.20 11.89
N ASP A 177 1.92 -12.47 11.88
CA ASP A 177 2.49 -13.48 12.76
C ASP A 177 3.99 -13.67 12.45
N ASP A 178 4.82 -13.97 13.46
CA ASP A 178 6.29 -14.04 13.31
C ASP A 178 6.75 -15.13 12.32
N ASP A 179 5.93 -16.18 12.15
CA ASP A 179 6.13 -17.27 11.18
C ASP A 179 5.69 -16.91 9.75
N THR A 180 5.26 -15.68 9.50
CA THR A 180 4.85 -15.22 8.17
C THR A 180 6.06 -14.78 7.35
N GLY A 181 6.29 -15.41 6.22
CA GLY A 181 7.23 -14.93 5.23
C GLY A 181 6.62 -13.86 4.33
N VAL A 182 7.44 -12.94 3.86
CA VAL A 182 6.98 -11.81 3.05
C VAL A 182 7.80 -11.63 1.79
N GLY A 183 7.14 -11.16 0.72
CA GLY A 183 7.76 -10.84 -0.54
C GLY A 183 7.17 -9.57 -1.16
N PHE A 184 8.00 -8.84 -1.88
CA PHE A 184 7.59 -7.70 -2.70
C PHE A 184 8.45 -7.62 -3.95
N ILE A 185 7.82 -7.70 -5.12
CA ILE A 185 8.50 -7.56 -6.41
C ILE A 185 7.75 -6.54 -7.24
N GLU A 186 8.50 -5.59 -7.80
CA GLU A 186 7.96 -4.55 -8.66
C GLU A 186 8.61 -4.58 -10.03
N HIS A 187 7.77 -4.52 -11.05
CA HIS A 187 8.18 -4.33 -12.44
C HIS A 187 7.82 -2.92 -12.89
N ARG A 188 8.82 -2.20 -13.41
CA ARG A 188 8.72 -0.83 -13.87
C ARG A 188 9.59 -0.60 -15.08
N ARG A 189 9.27 0.41 -15.87
CA ARG A 189 10.02 0.74 -17.08
C ARG A 189 11.43 1.25 -16.78
N THR A 190 11.53 2.17 -15.81
CA THR A 190 12.79 2.79 -15.37
C THR A 190 12.75 2.96 -13.86
N HIS A 191 13.92 3.14 -13.24
CA HIS A 191 14.01 3.44 -11.82
C HIS A 191 13.16 4.68 -11.49
N PHE A 192 12.47 4.63 -10.34
CA PHE A 192 11.67 5.72 -9.77
C PHE A 192 10.40 6.11 -10.54
N CYS A 193 10.03 5.40 -11.61
CA CYS A 193 8.69 5.49 -12.21
C CYS A 193 7.67 4.69 -11.40
N PHE A 194 6.40 4.99 -11.60
CA PHE A 194 5.32 4.14 -11.09
C PHE A 194 5.45 2.70 -11.62
N ALA A 195 5.01 1.76 -10.80
CA ALA A 195 4.93 0.36 -11.17
C ALA A 195 4.05 0.16 -12.42
N GLN A 196 4.53 -0.61 -13.40
CA GLN A 196 3.65 -1.19 -14.41
C GLN A 196 2.81 -2.30 -13.80
N VAL A 197 3.41 -3.10 -12.94
CA VAL A 197 2.79 -4.09 -12.04
C VAL A 197 3.72 -4.29 -10.84
N ALA A 198 3.17 -4.41 -9.63
CA ALA A 198 3.90 -4.96 -8.51
C ALA A 198 3.03 -5.94 -7.72
N VAL A 199 3.68 -6.81 -6.98
CA VAL A 199 3.04 -7.84 -6.16
C VAL A 199 3.64 -7.82 -4.77
N ALA A 200 2.75 -7.82 -3.77
CA ALA A 200 3.08 -8.01 -2.36
C ALA A 200 2.49 -9.33 -1.88
N VAL A 201 3.26 -10.11 -1.15
CA VAL A 201 2.81 -11.39 -0.58
C VAL A 201 3.15 -11.45 0.90
N ALA A 202 2.20 -11.96 1.69
CA ALA A 202 2.41 -12.48 3.03
C ALA A 202 1.95 -13.94 3.04
N LEU A 203 2.83 -14.88 3.43
CA LEU A 203 2.62 -16.32 3.32
C LEU A 203 3.00 -17.00 4.64
N THR A 204 2.07 -17.77 5.21
CA THR A 204 2.32 -18.59 6.39
C THR A 204 2.27 -20.08 6.01
N VAL A 205 3.33 -20.80 6.36
CA VAL A 205 3.47 -22.23 6.12
C VAL A 205 3.60 -22.95 7.47
N ARG A 206 2.84 -24.03 7.66
CA ARG A 206 2.93 -24.88 8.85
C ARG A 206 3.02 -26.34 8.41
N ASP A 207 4.01 -27.06 8.90
CA ASP A 207 4.27 -28.45 8.55
C ASP A 207 4.35 -28.70 7.03
N GLY A 208 4.92 -27.75 6.28
CA GLY A 208 5.04 -27.80 4.84
C GLY A 208 3.77 -27.45 4.06
N VAL A 209 2.68 -27.09 4.75
CA VAL A 209 1.38 -26.75 4.16
C VAL A 209 1.11 -25.25 4.27
N ILE A 210 0.65 -24.62 3.20
CA ILE A 210 0.22 -23.22 3.22
C ILE A 210 -1.09 -23.11 4.00
N THR A 211 -1.04 -22.38 5.13
CA THR A 211 -2.22 -22.18 6.00
C THR A 211 -2.86 -20.81 5.81
N LYS A 212 -2.07 -19.81 5.39
CA LYS A 212 -2.55 -18.44 5.19
C LYS A 212 -1.74 -17.76 4.09
N THR A 213 -2.41 -17.05 3.21
CA THR A 213 -1.73 -16.21 2.22
C THR A 213 -2.53 -14.93 1.96
N ARG A 214 -1.82 -13.85 1.64
CA ARG A 214 -2.37 -12.57 1.22
C ARG A 214 -1.55 -12.07 0.05
N ILE A 215 -2.23 -11.74 -1.05
CA ILE A 215 -1.60 -11.29 -2.29
C ILE A 215 -2.19 -9.95 -2.70
N GLY A 216 -1.40 -8.89 -2.58
CA GLY A 216 -1.75 -7.55 -3.04
C GLY A 216 -1.21 -7.29 -4.44
N LEU A 217 -2.02 -6.73 -5.32
CA LEU A 217 -1.64 -6.38 -6.69
C LEU A 217 -1.66 -4.87 -6.89
N VAL A 218 -0.54 -4.32 -7.34
CA VAL A 218 -0.36 -2.91 -7.67
C VAL A 218 -0.57 -2.72 -9.17
N ASN A 219 -1.36 -1.73 -9.57
CA ASN A 219 -1.63 -1.37 -10.96
C ASN A 219 -2.22 -2.52 -11.82
N ALA A 220 -2.94 -3.41 -11.16
CA ALA A 220 -3.59 -4.58 -11.77
C ALA A 220 -5.09 -4.38 -12.02
N ALA A 221 -5.64 -3.22 -11.65
CA ALA A 221 -7.00 -2.78 -11.90
C ALA A 221 -7.06 -1.24 -11.82
N ASP A 222 -8.26 -0.65 -11.95
CA ASP A 222 -8.49 0.79 -11.74
C ASP A 222 -8.34 1.24 -10.28
N ARG A 223 -8.14 0.29 -9.37
CA ARG A 223 -7.92 0.49 -7.93
C ARG A 223 -7.02 -0.62 -7.37
N PRO A 224 -6.46 -0.46 -6.16
CA PRO A 224 -5.72 -1.53 -5.51
C PRO A 224 -6.62 -2.73 -5.23
N ILE A 225 -6.12 -3.93 -5.46
CA ILE A 225 -6.87 -5.17 -5.28
C ILE A 225 -6.07 -6.21 -4.51
N ARG A 226 -6.81 -7.15 -3.90
CA ARG A 226 -6.29 -8.38 -3.32
C ARG A 226 -6.70 -9.56 -4.19
N ALA A 227 -5.77 -10.47 -4.47
CA ALA A 227 -5.98 -11.59 -5.38
C ALA A 227 -6.62 -12.79 -4.66
N HIS A 228 -7.88 -12.66 -4.28
CA HIS A 228 -8.59 -13.68 -3.49
C HIS A 228 -8.71 -15.04 -4.18
N ALA A 229 -8.95 -15.06 -5.50
CA ALA A 229 -9.05 -16.32 -6.24
C ALA A 229 -7.71 -17.06 -6.23
N ALA A 230 -6.61 -16.34 -6.46
CA ALA A 230 -5.27 -16.91 -6.38
C ALA A 230 -4.93 -17.42 -4.96
N GLU A 231 -5.27 -16.65 -3.92
CA GLU A 231 -5.05 -17.06 -2.52
C GLU A 231 -5.74 -18.39 -2.20
N GLN A 232 -6.98 -18.56 -2.65
CA GLN A 232 -7.76 -19.78 -2.41
C GLN A 232 -7.13 -21.04 -3.05
N THR A 233 -6.41 -20.90 -4.16
CA THR A 233 -5.71 -22.03 -4.79
C THR A 233 -4.50 -22.52 -4.00
N LEU A 234 -4.00 -21.69 -3.09
CA LEU A 234 -2.79 -21.97 -2.31
C LEU A 234 -3.10 -22.59 -0.94
N ILE A 235 -4.25 -22.31 -0.35
CA ILE A 235 -4.59 -22.81 0.99
C ILE A 235 -4.69 -24.34 0.95
N GLY A 236 -3.94 -25.01 1.84
CA GLY A 236 -3.84 -26.45 1.90
C GLY A 236 -2.82 -27.07 0.92
N ALA A 237 -2.19 -26.29 0.07
CA ALA A 237 -1.16 -26.79 -0.81
C ALA A 237 0.11 -27.16 -0.03
N GLU A 238 0.63 -28.36 -0.29
CA GLU A 238 1.93 -28.76 0.21
C GLU A 238 3.03 -28.12 -0.63
N ILE A 239 3.99 -27.49 0.05
CA ILE A 239 5.17 -26.94 -0.59
C ILE A 239 6.43 -27.53 0.03
N GLY A 240 7.25 -28.11 -0.83
CA GLY A 240 8.63 -28.50 -0.47
C GLY A 240 9.56 -27.31 -0.34
N ALA A 241 10.81 -27.46 -0.77
CA ALA A 241 11.72 -26.32 -0.93
C ALA A 241 11.16 -25.35 -1.99
N PRO A 242 11.07 -24.02 -1.71
CA PRO A 242 10.61 -23.09 -2.72
C PRO A 242 11.51 -23.19 -3.96
N PRO A 243 10.94 -23.17 -5.17
CA PRO A 243 11.74 -23.15 -6.39
C PRO A 243 12.49 -21.82 -6.49
N ALA A 244 13.56 -21.81 -7.29
CA ALA A 244 14.22 -20.55 -7.61
C ALA A 244 13.26 -19.63 -8.38
N GLU A 245 13.22 -18.34 -8.03
CA GLU A 245 12.28 -17.34 -8.58
C GLU A 245 12.18 -17.32 -10.12
N TYR A 246 13.27 -17.70 -10.81
CA TYR A 246 13.36 -17.66 -12.28
C TYR A 246 13.10 -19.02 -12.94
N ARG A 247 12.80 -20.07 -12.16
CA ARG A 247 12.61 -21.44 -12.65
C ARG A 247 11.46 -22.13 -11.90
N ILE A 248 10.29 -21.51 -11.91
CA ILE A 248 9.08 -22.09 -11.30
C ILE A 248 8.47 -23.06 -12.30
N PRO A 249 8.35 -24.38 -12.00
CA PRO A 249 7.66 -25.32 -12.86
C PRO A 249 6.21 -24.90 -13.12
N GLU A 250 5.67 -25.16 -14.30
CA GLU A 250 4.32 -24.75 -14.69
C GLU A 250 3.24 -25.40 -13.83
N ASP A 251 3.49 -26.63 -13.36
CA ASP A 251 2.60 -27.41 -12.47
C ASP A 251 2.74 -27.01 -10.99
N HIS A 252 3.70 -26.18 -10.64
CA HIS A 252 3.91 -25.74 -9.27
C HIS A 252 2.74 -24.86 -8.78
N PRO A 253 2.26 -25.01 -7.51
CA PRO A 253 1.15 -24.21 -6.97
C PRO A 253 1.33 -22.69 -7.15
N PHE A 254 2.56 -22.19 -7.08
CA PHE A 254 2.86 -20.77 -7.24
C PHE A 254 2.66 -20.27 -8.69
N ALA A 255 3.01 -21.08 -9.68
CA ALA A 255 2.75 -20.76 -11.08
C ALA A 255 1.24 -20.72 -11.37
N ARG A 256 0.50 -21.73 -10.86
CA ARG A 256 -0.97 -21.78 -10.98
C ARG A 256 -1.66 -20.59 -10.33
N ALA A 257 -1.24 -20.21 -9.10
CA ALA A 257 -1.77 -19.02 -8.43
C ALA A 257 -1.54 -17.75 -9.25
N GLY A 258 -0.38 -17.62 -9.90
CA GLY A 258 -0.08 -16.52 -10.81
C GLY A 258 -1.04 -16.46 -12.00
N GLN A 259 -1.33 -17.58 -12.65
CA GLN A 259 -2.31 -17.65 -13.74
C GLN A 259 -3.72 -17.26 -13.27
N VAL A 260 -4.15 -17.80 -12.12
CA VAL A 260 -5.45 -17.46 -11.52
C VAL A 260 -5.55 -15.98 -11.18
N ALA A 261 -4.51 -15.39 -10.59
CA ALA A 261 -4.47 -13.95 -10.29
C ALA A 261 -4.65 -13.09 -11.56
N ALA A 262 -3.96 -13.47 -12.65
CA ALA A 262 -4.00 -12.73 -13.91
C ALA A 262 -5.35 -12.87 -14.63
N GLU A 263 -6.00 -14.02 -14.52
CA GLU A 263 -7.24 -14.34 -15.24
C GLU A 263 -8.49 -13.88 -14.48
N TYR A 264 -8.55 -14.14 -13.17
CA TYR A 264 -9.77 -13.98 -12.38
C TYR A 264 -9.77 -12.79 -11.42
N ASP A 265 -8.61 -12.41 -10.86
CA ASP A 265 -8.55 -11.30 -9.91
C ASP A 265 -8.23 -9.98 -10.60
N ALA A 266 -7.37 -9.97 -11.62
CA ALA A 266 -6.88 -8.76 -12.25
C ALA A 266 -7.79 -8.25 -13.38
N ALA A 267 -7.98 -6.93 -13.41
CA ALA A 267 -8.64 -6.19 -14.48
C ALA A 267 -7.78 -5.00 -14.93
N PRO A 268 -6.57 -5.25 -15.48
CA PRO A 268 -5.61 -4.19 -15.75
C PRO A 268 -6.09 -3.22 -16.83
N VAL A 269 -5.78 -1.94 -16.62
CA VAL A 269 -6.04 -0.88 -17.58
C VAL A 269 -4.78 -0.65 -18.41
N ALA A 270 -4.95 -0.50 -19.73
CA ALA A 270 -3.84 -0.22 -20.64
C ALA A 270 -3.22 1.16 -20.36
N GLU A 271 -1.92 1.23 -20.43
CA GLU A 271 -1.12 2.45 -20.34
C GLU A 271 -0.24 2.58 -21.59
N SER A 272 0.35 3.76 -21.80
CA SER A 272 1.16 4.07 -23.01
C SER A 272 2.29 3.06 -23.28
N TYR A 273 2.80 2.41 -22.24
CA TYR A 273 3.96 1.51 -22.30
C TYR A 273 3.66 0.07 -21.84
N ALA A 274 2.41 -0.22 -21.45
CA ALA A 274 2.00 -1.53 -20.97
C ALA A 274 0.53 -1.80 -21.33
N GLY A 275 0.31 -2.60 -22.36
CA GLY A 275 -1.02 -3.08 -22.74
C GLY A 275 -1.59 -4.06 -21.72
N VAL A 276 -2.89 -4.37 -21.85
CA VAL A 276 -3.61 -5.29 -20.96
C VAL A 276 -2.97 -6.66 -20.91
N ASP A 277 -2.67 -7.24 -22.07
CA ASP A 277 -2.09 -8.59 -22.18
C ASP A 277 -0.69 -8.65 -21.56
N TYR A 278 0.11 -7.60 -21.77
CA TYR A 278 1.40 -7.48 -21.15
C TYR A 278 1.30 -7.46 -19.62
N LYS A 279 0.38 -6.64 -19.07
CA LYS A 279 0.18 -6.57 -17.63
C LYS A 279 -0.34 -7.91 -17.06
N ARG A 280 -1.26 -8.59 -17.74
CA ARG A 280 -1.73 -9.93 -17.33
C ARG A 280 -0.57 -10.93 -17.28
N HIS A 281 0.25 -10.96 -18.32
CA HIS A 281 1.43 -11.84 -18.35
C HIS A 281 2.41 -11.51 -17.21
N ALA A 282 2.69 -10.23 -16.98
CA ALA A 282 3.54 -9.79 -15.88
C ALA A 282 2.98 -10.18 -14.50
N ILE A 283 1.65 -10.02 -14.28
CA ILE A 283 0.98 -10.44 -13.04
C ILE A 283 1.19 -11.94 -12.80
N ALA A 284 0.93 -12.79 -13.81
CA ALA A 284 1.07 -14.22 -13.68
C ALA A 284 2.49 -14.62 -13.22
N ILE A 285 3.52 -14.03 -13.83
CA ILE A 285 4.92 -14.33 -13.50
C ILE A 285 5.29 -13.75 -12.12
N LEU A 286 4.94 -12.48 -11.84
CA LEU A 286 5.36 -11.81 -10.62
C LEU A 286 4.71 -12.40 -9.38
N VAL A 287 3.45 -12.84 -9.45
CA VAL A 287 2.79 -13.55 -8.32
C VAL A 287 3.58 -14.80 -7.96
N GLY A 288 3.91 -15.64 -8.92
CA GLY A 288 4.71 -16.85 -8.66
C GLY A 288 6.07 -16.54 -8.04
N ARG A 289 6.80 -15.56 -8.58
CA ARG A 289 8.11 -15.13 -8.07
C ARG A 289 8.03 -14.56 -6.66
N THR A 290 7.04 -13.73 -6.39
CA THR A 290 6.86 -13.12 -5.07
C THR A 290 6.46 -14.17 -4.02
N LEU A 291 5.71 -15.19 -4.41
CA LEU A 291 5.43 -16.35 -3.56
C LEU A 291 6.70 -17.14 -3.24
N CYS A 292 7.62 -17.34 -4.21
CA CYS A 292 8.92 -17.96 -3.94
C CYS A 292 9.74 -17.14 -2.95
N GLN A 293 9.77 -15.81 -3.12
CA GLN A 293 10.47 -14.90 -2.19
C GLN A 293 9.88 -14.99 -0.78
N ALA A 294 8.55 -14.98 -0.65
CA ALA A 294 7.87 -15.10 0.64
C ALA A 294 8.13 -16.46 1.32
N ALA A 295 8.10 -17.56 0.56
CA ALA A 295 8.39 -18.88 1.10
C ALA A 295 9.85 -19.05 1.53
N ALA A 296 10.80 -18.40 0.84
CA ALA A 296 12.20 -18.38 1.25
C ALA A 296 12.42 -17.55 2.52
N ASP A 297 11.72 -16.41 2.64
CA ASP A 297 11.75 -15.54 3.82
C ASP A 297 11.15 -16.26 5.05
N GLU A 298 10.02 -16.96 4.90
CA GLU A 298 9.40 -17.77 5.97
C GLU A 298 10.37 -18.81 6.53
N ARG A 299 11.04 -19.57 5.66
CA ARG A 299 12.02 -20.58 6.09
C ARG A 299 13.19 -19.97 6.88
N SER A 300 13.66 -18.81 6.46
CA SER A 300 14.76 -18.14 7.18
C SER A 300 14.36 -17.74 8.59
N ARG A 301 13.11 -17.30 8.78
CA ARG A 301 12.56 -16.92 10.09
C ARG A 301 12.36 -18.11 11.02
N THR A 302 11.79 -19.21 10.51
CA THR A 302 11.54 -20.43 11.28
C THR A 302 12.84 -21.12 11.70
N THR A 303 13.88 -21.10 10.87
CA THR A 303 15.20 -21.65 11.19
C THR A 303 15.89 -20.83 12.30
N THR A 304 15.74 -19.51 12.30
CA THR A 304 16.35 -18.62 13.30
C THR A 304 15.67 -18.75 14.67
N SER A 305 14.35 -18.94 14.71
CA SER A 305 13.58 -19.13 15.95
C SER A 305 13.74 -20.52 16.56
N GLY A 306 14.03 -21.56 15.77
CA GLY A 306 14.27 -22.92 16.24
C GLY A 306 15.64 -23.16 16.87
N GLY A 307 16.63 -22.29 16.63
CA GLY A 307 17.98 -22.36 17.20
C GLY A 307 18.15 -21.69 18.57
N ALA A 308 17.10 -21.05 19.09
CA ALA A 308 17.11 -20.31 20.35
C ALA A 308 16.37 -21.01 21.52
N ARG A 309 16.11 -22.33 21.41
CA ARG A 309 15.50 -23.14 22.47
C ARG A 309 16.49 -24.14 23.06
#